data_cb6aa60db4148e1e93f1b7910085d731
#
_entry.id   cb6aa60db4148e1e93f1b7910085d731
#
_cell.length_a   1.000
_cell.length_b   1.000
_cell.length_c   1.000
_cell.angle_alpha   90.00
_cell.angle_beta   90.00
_cell.angle_gamma   90.00
#
_symmetry.space_group_name_H-M   'P 1'
#
loop_
_entity.id
_entity.type
_entity.pdbx_description
1 polymer ?
#
loop_
_entity_poly.entity_id
_entity_poly.type
_entity_poly.pdbx_seq_one_letter_code
_entity_poly.pdbx_strand_id
1 'polypeptide(L)'
;MTSGETYLPGDLPARRGMFGAGGTGDTSGYGRLVRRIELPGPSPRPYGGYFDDVADHLSAALGEGGGELTEAIEKVVVDRDETTVCVRREHLLEVAALLRDDPALRFELCTGVSGVHYPDETGRELHAVYHLRSIT
;
A
#
# COMPACT_ATOMS: atom_id res chain seq x y z
N MET A 1 7.40 10.39 -35.12
CA MET A 1 8.03 11.46 -34.37
C MET A 1 7.42 11.50 -32.99
N THR A 2 8.09 10.95 -32.02
CA THR A 2 7.72 11.14 -30.64
C THR A 2 8.13 12.55 -30.25
N SER A 3 7.17 13.45 -30.12
CA SER A 3 7.41 14.69 -29.40
C SER A 3 7.83 14.26 -27.98
N GLY A 4 9.09 14.50 -27.64
CA GLY A 4 9.57 14.25 -26.30
C GLY A 4 8.74 15.06 -25.33
N GLU A 5 7.80 14.41 -24.67
CA GLU A 5 7.18 14.99 -23.50
C GLU A 5 8.28 15.11 -22.45
N THR A 6 8.68 16.33 -22.19
CA THR A 6 9.61 16.63 -21.12
C THR A 6 8.84 16.42 -19.82
N TYR A 7 9.04 15.28 -19.21
CA TYR A 7 8.52 15.05 -17.85
C TYR A 7 9.31 15.94 -16.89
N LEU A 8 8.60 16.72 -16.12
CA LEU A 8 9.23 17.47 -15.03
C LEU A 8 9.71 16.46 -13.97
N PRO A 9 10.79 16.75 -13.25
CA PRO A 9 11.22 15.92 -12.13
C PRO A 9 10.05 15.72 -11.15
N GLY A 10 9.61 14.51 -10.99
CA GLY A 10 8.42 14.17 -10.21
C GLY A 10 7.20 13.77 -11.02
N ASP A 11 7.24 13.89 -12.35
CA ASP A 11 6.19 13.35 -13.21
C ASP A 11 6.40 11.85 -13.42
N LEU A 12 5.46 11.10 -12.90
CA LEU A 12 5.42 9.65 -13.09
C LEU A 12 5.15 9.28 -14.54
N PRO A 13 5.74 8.20 -15.02
CA PRO A 13 5.27 7.58 -16.24
C PRO A 13 3.83 7.10 -16.00
N ALA A 14 2.90 7.89 -16.46
CA ALA A 14 1.49 7.58 -16.36
C ALA A 14 1.12 6.49 -17.38
N ARG A 15 0.31 5.54 -16.97
CA ARG A 15 -0.31 4.60 -17.92
C ARG A 15 -1.26 5.36 -18.81
N ARG A 16 -1.07 5.22 -20.11
CA ARG A 16 -1.92 5.84 -21.13
C ARG A 16 -2.66 4.75 -21.89
N GLY A 17 -3.91 5.06 -22.22
CA GLY A 17 -4.74 4.17 -23.00
C GLY A 17 -5.22 2.93 -22.26
N MET A 18 -6.01 2.14 -22.99
CA MET A 18 -6.45 0.84 -22.50
C MET A 18 -5.22 -0.09 -22.40
N PHE A 19 -5.07 -0.78 -21.30
CA PHE A 19 -3.93 -1.67 -21.04
C PHE A 19 -2.55 -0.98 -20.97
N GLY A 20 -2.52 0.34 -20.82
CA GLY A 20 -1.26 1.08 -20.67
C GLY A 20 -0.51 1.30 -21.99
N ALA A 21 -1.18 1.19 -23.14
CA ALA A 21 -0.59 1.49 -24.42
C ALA A 21 -0.18 2.97 -24.49
N GLY A 22 1.09 3.24 -24.70
CA GLY A 22 1.66 4.59 -24.73
C GLY A 22 1.69 5.23 -26.12
N GLY A 23 1.14 4.58 -27.13
CA GLY A 23 1.24 5.00 -28.52
C GLY A 23 0.00 5.69 -29.08
N THR A 24 0.15 6.27 -30.24
CA THR A 24 -0.92 6.92 -31.01
C THR A 24 -1.83 5.94 -31.73
N GLY A 25 -1.56 4.64 -31.65
CA GLY A 25 -2.32 3.58 -32.31
C GLY A 25 -3.57 3.10 -31.57
N ASP A 26 -3.85 3.63 -30.38
CA ASP A 26 -5.03 3.25 -29.63
C ASP A 26 -6.25 3.98 -30.17
N THR A 27 -7.10 3.25 -30.88
CA THR A 27 -8.35 3.76 -31.48
C THR A 27 -9.59 3.51 -30.62
N SER A 28 -9.40 3.01 -29.39
CA SER A 28 -10.50 2.68 -28.47
C SER A 28 -11.27 3.90 -27.97
N GLY A 29 -10.77 5.11 -28.16
CA GLY A 29 -11.29 6.34 -27.55
C GLY A 29 -10.74 6.61 -26.14
N TYR A 30 -9.99 5.70 -25.60
CA TYR A 30 -9.38 5.80 -24.26
C TYR A 30 -7.86 6.04 -24.30
N GLY A 31 -7.28 6.22 -25.48
CA GLY A 31 -5.83 6.31 -25.70
C GLY A 31 -5.12 7.47 -24.99
N ARG A 32 -5.86 8.45 -24.50
CA ARG A 32 -5.33 9.59 -23.75
C ARG A 32 -5.66 9.55 -22.26
N LEU A 33 -6.26 8.47 -21.78
CA LEU A 33 -6.46 8.28 -20.37
C LEU A 33 -5.11 8.10 -19.67
N VAL A 34 -4.84 8.98 -18.73
CA VAL A 34 -3.63 8.98 -17.92
C VAL A 34 -4.01 8.61 -16.50
N ARG A 35 -3.43 7.52 -15.99
CA ARG A 35 -3.60 7.11 -14.60
C ARG A 35 -2.25 7.11 -13.92
N ARG A 36 -2.08 7.96 -12.93
CA ARG A 36 -0.92 7.93 -12.06
C ARG A 36 -1.05 6.81 -11.05
N ILE A 37 0.05 6.12 -10.79
CA ILE A 37 0.16 5.14 -9.72
C ILE A 37 1.08 5.75 -8.68
N GLU A 38 0.48 6.22 -7.61
CA GLU A 38 1.19 6.86 -6.51
C GLU A 38 0.97 6.05 -5.24
N LEU A 39 2.01 5.94 -4.43
CA LEU A 39 1.88 5.39 -3.09
C LEU A 39 1.13 6.39 -2.21
N PRO A 40 -0.02 6.02 -1.64
CA PRO A 40 -0.80 6.96 -0.84
C PRO A 40 -0.04 7.39 0.41
N GLY A 41 -0.25 8.64 0.80
CA GLY A 41 0.28 9.19 2.04
C GLY A 41 -0.44 8.64 3.28
N PRO A 42 0.11 8.85 4.47
CA PRO A 42 -0.51 8.40 5.71
C PRO A 42 -1.84 9.08 5.97
N SER A 43 -2.81 8.32 6.48
CA SER A 43 -4.08 8.86 6.93
C SER A 43 -3.93 9.50 8.32
N PRO A 44 -4.62 10.62 8.60
CA PRO A 44 -4.63 11.21 9.93
C PRO A 44 -5.52 10.41 10.88
N ARG A 45 -5.18 10.38 12.15
CA ARG A 45 -6.10 9.90 13.19
C ARG A 45 -7.17 10.96 13.51
N PRO A 46 -8.38 10.58 13.91
CA PRO A 46 -8.88 9.20 14.04
C PRO A 46 -9.22 8.56 12.69
N TYR A 47 -8.95 7.25 12.58
CA TYR A 47 -9.28 6.48 11.36
C TYR A 47 -10.76 6.11 11.27
N GLY A 48 -11.43 6.02 12.43
CA GLY A 48 -12.81 5.59 12.60
C GLY A 48 -12.92 4.20 13.26
N GLY A 49 -13.67 4.12 14.33
CA GLY A 49 -14.09 2.90 15.04
C GLY A 49 -13.15 1.70 14.97
N TYR A 50 -13.52 0.72 14.15
CA TYR A 50 -12.77 -0.52 13.99
C TYR A 50 -11.31 -0.33 13.56
N PHE A 51 -11.03 0.63 12.70
CA PHE A 51 -9.66 0.88 12.21
C PHE A 51 -8.75 1.43 13.29
N ASP A 52 -9.26 2.28 14.17
CA ASP A 52 -8.54 2.75 15.35
C ASP A 52 -8.27 1.60 16.32
N ASP A 53 -9.26 0.73 16.54
CA ASP A 53 -9.09 -0.44 17.41
C ASP A 53 -7.99 -1.37 16.89
N VAL A 54 -7.98 -1.67 15.60
CA VAL A 54 -6.93 -2.51 14.99
C VAL A 54 -5.55 -1.86 15.14
N ALA A 55 -5.45 -0.56 14.86
CA ALA A 55 -4.18 0.15 14.97
C ALA A 55 -3.68 0.20 16.42
N ASP A 56 -4.57 0.41 17.38
CA ASP A 56 -4.23 0.46 18.80
C ASP A 56 -3.80 -0.92 19.33
N HIS A 57 -4.48 -1.98 18.95
CA HIS A 57 -4.09 -3.35 19.30
C HIS A 57 -2.74 -3.73 18.71
N LEU A 58 -2.50 -3.38 17.45
CA LEU A 58 -1.22 -3.63 16.81
C LEU A 58 -0.09 -2.85 17.48
N SER A 59 -0.34 -1.59 17.82
CA SER A 59 0.63 -0.75 18.54
C SER A 59 0.97 -1.33 19.91
N ALA A 60 -0.03 -1.78 20.64
CA ALA A 60 0.16 -2.39 21.97
C ALA A 60 0.98 -3.68 21.87
N ALA A 61 0.66 -4.54 20.91
CA ALA A 61 1.38 -5.80 20.70
C ALA A 61 2.84 -5.58 20.30
N LEU A 62 3.12 -4.61 19.46
CA LEU A 62 4.49 -4.23 19.07
C LEU A 62 5.24 -3.60 20.24
N GLY A 63 4.57 -2.77 21.05
CA GLY A 63 5.16 -2.15 22.23
C GLY A 63 5.57 -3.16 23.31
N GLU A 64 4.79 -4.20 23.51
CA GLU A 64 5.11 -5.31 24.44
C GLU A 64 6.37 -6.08 24.00
N GLY A 65 6.64 -6.14 22.70
CA GLY A 65 7.86 -6.70 22.15
C GLY A 65 9.11 -5.80 22.28
N GLY A 66 8.97 -4.61 22.87
CA GLY A 66 10.06 -3.65 23.07
C GLY A 66 10.40 -2.80 21.85
N GLY A 67 9.64 -2.93 20.76
CA GLY A 67 9.77 -2.09 19.59
C GLY A 67 8.78 -0.92 19.60
N GLU A 68 9.17 0.22 19.04
CA GLU A 68 8.23 1.29 18.79
C GLU A 68 7.47 1.01 17.47
N LEU A 69 6.20 1.42 17.42
CA LEU A 69 5.39 1.32 16.20
C LEU A 69 6.13 1.87 14.98
N THR A 70 6.83 2.97 15.18
CA THR A 70 7.60 3.68 14.14
C THR A 70 8.79 2.89 13.59
N GLU A 71 9.29 1.90 14.32
CA GLU A 71 10.37 1.04 13.82
C GLU A 71 9.87 -0.01 12.83
N ALA A 72 8.69 -0.58 13.08
CA ALA A 72 8.11 -1.64 12.28
C ALA A 72 7.15 -1.13 11.20
N ILE A 73 6.38 -0.10 11.53
CA ILE A 73 5.31 0.45 10.69
C ILE A 73 5.71 1.84 10.19
N GLU A 74 5.76 2.00 8.89
CA GLU A 74 6.07 3.30 8.29
C GLU A 74 4.87 4.24 8.31
N LYS A 75 3.71 3.71 7.97
CA LYS A 75 2.46 4.47 7.91
C LYS A 75 1.25 3.56 7.87
N VAL A 76 0.11 4.14 8.20
CA VAL A 76 -1.21 3.53 8.05
C VAL A 76 -2.04 4.36 7.10
N VAL A 77 -2.66 3.72 6.14
CA VAL A 77 -3.56 4.34 5.16
C VAL A 77 -4.94 3.73 5.33
N VAL A 78 -5.94 4.58 5.52
CA VAL A 78 -7.34 4.17 5.54
C VAL A 78 -8.05 4.86 4.39
N ASP A 79 -8.54 4.07 3.47
CA ASP A 79 -9.25 4.56 2.28
C ASP A 79 -10.32 3.56 1.89
N ARG A 80 -11.50 4.05 1.53
CA ARG A 80 -12.63 3.23 1.04
C ARG A 80 -12.96 2.03 1.93
N ASP A 81 -13.01 2.26 3.24
CA ASP A 81 -13.29 1.24 4.26
C ASP A 81 -12.27 0.10 4.33
N GLU A 82 -11.06 0.34 3.84
CA GLU A 82 -9.94 -0.57 3.98
C GLU A 82 -8.78 0.10 4.72
N THR A 83 -8.08 -0.67 5.54
CA THR A 83 -6.84 -0.21 6.17
C THR A 83 -5.65 -0.93 5.56
N THR A 84 -4.61 -0.15 5.26
CA THR A 84 -3.34 -0.66 4.78
C THR A 84 -2.24 -0.25 5.74
N VAL A 85 -1.53 -1.22 6.26
CA VAL A 85 -0.38 -1.00 7.14
C VAL A 85 0.89 -1.20 6.31
N CYS A 86 1.67 -0.14 6.16
CA CYS A 86 2.94 -0.22 5.46
C CYS A 86 4.04 -0.64 6.43
N VAL A 87 4.50 -1.86 6.28
CA VAL A 87 5.46 -2.51 7.18
C VAL A 87 6.85 -2.45 6.57
N ARG A 88 7.85 -2.15 7.41
CA ARG A 88 9.24 -2.26 7.00
C ARG A 88 9.60 -3.73 6.77
N ARG A 89 10.29 -4.00 5.69
CA ARG A 89 10.63 -5.37 5.25
C ARG A 89 11.27 -6.20 6.36
N GLU A 90 12.14 -5.59 7.15
CA GLU A 90 12.87 -6.25 8.23
C GLU A 90 11.96 -6.73 9.37
N HIS A 91 10.79 -6.13 9.52
CA HIS A 91 9.80 -6.45 10.54
C HIS A 91 8.59 -7.23 10.02
N LEU A 92 8.61 -7.65 8.77
CA LEU A 92 7.45 -8.30 8.14
C LEU A 92 6.99 -9.56 8.88
N LEU A 93 7.93 -10.43 9.23
CA LEU A 93 7.60 -11.70 9.92
C LEU A 93 7.04 -11.45 11.31
N GLU A 94 7.61 -10.50 12.04
CA GLU A 94 7.13 -10.12 13.38
C GLU A 94 5.70 -9.57 13.33
N VAL A 95 5.45 -8.61 12.44
CA VAL A 95 4.13 -8.00 12.30
C VAL A 95 3.10 -9.02 11.79
N ALA A 96 3.45 -9.85 10.83
CA ALA A 96 2.57 -10.89 10.33
C ALA A 96 2.19 -11.90 11.41
N ALA A 97 3.14 -12.32 12.25
CA ALA A 97 2.88 -13.21 13.36
C ALA A 97 1.93 -12.58 14.40
N LEU A 98 2.15 -11.32 14.75
CA LEU A 98 1.28 -10.58 15.66
C LEU A 98 -0.15 -10.44 15.10
N LEU A 99 -0.29 -10.09 13.85
CA LEU A 99 -1.60 -9.97 13.19
C LEU A 99 -2.37 -11.30 13.21
N ARG A 100 -1.67 -12.41 13.03
CA ARG A 100 -2.28 -13.74 13.03
C ARG A 100 -2.65 -14.21 14.45
N ASP A 101 -1.74 -14.05 15.41
CA ASP A 101 -1.78 -14.73 16.70
C ASP A 101 -2.45 -13.90 17.81
N ASP A 102 -2.47 -12.57 17.69
CA ASP A 102 -3.10 -11.70 18.68
C ASP A 102 -4.61 -11.98 18.76
N PRO A 103 -5.15 -12.33 19.95
CA PRO A 103 -6.57 -12.67 20.09
C PRO A 103 -7.54 -11.56 19.70
N ALA A 104 -7.11 -10.30 19.74
CA ALA A 104 -7.92 -9.17 19.36
C ALA A 104 -7.88 -8.88 17.83
N LEU A 105 -6.89 -9.41 17.13
CA LEU A 105 -6.69 -9.17 15.71
C LEU A 105 -7.09 -10.36 14.85
N ARG A 106 -6.44 -11.51 15.02
CA ARG A 106 -6.78 -12.76 14.36
C ARG A 106 -6.90 -12.69 12.84
N PHE A 107 -6.00 -11.98 12.18
CA PHE A 107 -5.94 -11.97 10.71
C PHE A 107 -5.26 -13.24 10.20
N GLU A 108 -5.99 -14.33 10.24
CA GLU A 108 -5.48 -15.69 10.02
C GLU A 108 -5.51 -16.11 8.55
N LEU A 109 -6.34 -15.47 7.74
CA LEU A 109 -6.52 -15.83 6.34
C LEU A 109 -5.79 -14.84 5.44
N CYS A 110 -4.80 -15.33 4.70
CA CYS A 110 -4.19 -14.61 3.60
C CYS A 110 -4.92 -14.97 2.30
N THR A 111 -5.65 -14.02 1.73
CA THR A 111 -6.42 -14.24 0.50
C THR A 111 -5.60 -14.07 -0.77
N GLY A 112 -4.46 -13.44 -0.67
CA GLY A 112 -3.57 -13.25 -1.80
C GLY A 112 -2.38 -12.37 -1.47
N VAL A 113 -1.37 -12.44 -2.33
CA VAL A 113 -0.20 -11.56 -2.31
C VAL A 113 -0.05 -10.95 -3.69
N SER A 114 0.05 -9.64 -3.77
CA SER A 114 0.17 -8.90 -5.02
C SER A 114 1.46 -8.09 -5.06
N GLY A 115 2.08 -8.01 -6.22
CA GLY A 115 3.18 -7.09 -6.47
C GLY A 115 2.67 -5.77 -7.04
N VAL A 116 3.18 -4.65 -6.53
CA VAL A 116 2.86 -3.32 -7.03
C VAL A 116 4.13 -2.55 -7.31
N HIS A 117 4.16 -1.85 -8.43
CA HIS A 117 5.25 -0.98 -8.82
C HIS A 117 4.87 0.49 -8.62
N TYR A 118 5.64 1.17 -7.78
CA TYR A 118 5.53 2.61 -7.53
C TYR A 118 6.80 3.31 -8.03
N PRO A 119 6.82 3.79 -9.28
CA PRO A 119 8.03 4.33 -9.90
C PRO A 119 8.68 5.51 -9.17
N ASP A 120 7.89 6.30 -8.43
CA ASP A 120 8.38 7.46 -7.67
C ASP A 120 9.15 7.10 -6.40
N GLU A 121 8.96 5.88 -5.91
CA GLU A 121 9.60 5.42 -4.70
C GLU A 121 11.03 4.93 -4.98
N THR A 122 11.91 5.85 -5.39
CA THR A 122 13.29 5.54 -5.80
C THR A 122 14.01 4.65 -4.78
N GLY A 123 14.52 3.51 -5.24
CA GLY A 123 15.16 2.50 -4.40
C GLY A 123 14.18 1.57 -3.66
N ARG A 124 12.87 1.81 -3.79
CA ARG A 124 11.80 1.07 -3.12
C ARG A 124 10.58 0.91 -4.03
N GLU A 125 10.81 0.80 -5.29
CA GLU A 125 9.76 0.82 -6.31
C GLU A 125 8.82 -0.38 -6.25
N LEU A 126 9.31 -1.52 -5.78
CA LEU A 126 8.54 -2.76 -5.73
C LEU A 126 7.99 -3.00 -4.32
N HIS A 127 6.69 -3.16 -4.23
CA HIS A 127 5.98 -3.47 -3.00
C HIS A 127 5.26 -4.81 -3.12
N ALA A 128 5.25 -5.57 -2.05
CA ALA A 128 4.41 -6.75 -1.91
C ALA A 128 3.22 -6.39 -1.02
N VAL A 129 2.02 -6.65 -1.50
CA VAL A 129 0.78 -6.39 -0.76
C VAL A 129 0.16 -7.71 -0.33
N TYR A 130 0.00 -7.88 0.97
CA TYR A 130 -0.60 -9.07 1.59
C TYR A 130 -2.04 -8.73 1.98
N HIS A 131 -2.98 -9.45 1.41
CA HIS A 131 -4.41 -9.28 1.71
C HIS A 131 -4.82 -10.24 2.81
N LEU A 132 -5.05 -9.70 4.00
CA LEU A 132 -5.35 -10.48 5.19
C LEU A 132 -6.80 -10.28 5.63
N ARG A 133 -7.41 -11.34 6.14
CA ARG A 133 -8.75 -11.31 6.72
C ARG A 133 -8.81 -12.06 8.04
N SER A 134 -9.63 -11.55 8.93
CA SER A 134 -10.07 -12.27 10.12
C SER A 134 -11.34 -13.03 9.78
N ILE A 135 -11.40 -14.30 10.17
CA ILE A 135 -12.55 -15.19 9.94
C ILE A 135 -13.24 -15.61 11.24
N THR A 136 -12.81 -15.04 12.34
CA THR A 136 -13.38 -15.31 13.68
C THR A 136 -14.21 -14.14 14.19
#